data_f5cb1c4905394066c708528a3ab83ce4
#
_entry.id   f5cb1c4905394066c708528a3ab83ce4
#
_cell.length_a   1.000
_cell.length_b   1.000
_cell.length_c   1.000
_cell.angle_alpha   90.00
_cell.angle_beta   90.00
_cell.angle_gamma   90.00
#
_symmetry.space_group_name_H-M   'P 1'
#
loop_
_entity.id
_entity.type
_entity.pdbx_description
1 polymer ?
#
loop_
_entity_poly.entity_id
_entity_poly.type
_entity_poly.pdbx_seq_one_letter_code
_entity_poly.pdbx_strand_id
1 'polypeptide(L)'
;MIYYSYRLRLMIKYQIIQTRRTNQSLEGRPGSVIMTMDNRYSDGSQFLKDVTVKIQSRLDEINHDLNEGKKEIEHMHEYYWENYTEMDQYGYEEYDNRQALLQQTNANAEKLKLKHRFERMKDAPFFGRVDFIFEGEDDPELFYIGIGNFAEQTGMTPLIYDWRAPVSGLFYDYDKGPASYEAPAGIITGEISSKWQYKIRGGKMIYGFESDTKIDDEILKQELGNNGDVKLKNIVRTIQKEQNAIIRNTEDKILVIQGGAGSGKTSIALHRIAYLLYHDRKNLKSSNVLILSPNSVFADYISHILPELGEENIQEMSFDLFAYRELKDMAADCEDKYDHLERIMKFPSAQEKERFRMKQSEEFVGLIEGFLATLEDRLIDFKEISFRGMKMSEEELIRMFYFKFQDTPLLSRMNAVMDYFIDAYETLKGSNISDDDRELLNSKFDSMYVTKDIYTIYNWMLEDYGYDQLPDVPYERRKLQYEDVFPVLYLKYRLLGKSSQKEIKHLVIDEMQDYSYMQYVILENLFQCRM
;
A
#
# COMPACT_ATOMS: atom_id res chain seq x y z
N MET A 1 -9.08 31.84 0.51
CA MET A 1 -9.27 31.24 -0.82
C MET A 1 -8.04 31.27 -1.73
N ILE A 2 -7.24 32.32 -1.77
CA ILE A 2 -6.00 32.40 -2.59
C ILE A 2 -4.83 31.57 -2.00
N TYR A 3 -4.87 31.23 -0.73
CA TYR A 3 -3.80 30.51 0.00
C TYR A 3 -3.76 28.99 -0.28
N TYR A 4 -4.90 28.35 -0.62
CA TYR A 4 -4.97 26.93 -0.92
C TYR A 4 -4.52 26.57 -2.34
N SER A 5 -4.87 27.39 -3.32
CA SER A 5 -4.40 27.23 -4.71
C SER A 5 -2.88 27.37 -4.84
N TYR A 6 -2.25 28.17 -3.96
CA TYR A 6 -0.80 28.35 -3.94
C TYR A 6 -0.06 27.16 -3.29
N ARG A 7 -0.69 26.45 -2.35
CA ARG A 7 -0.09 25.24 -1.75
C ARG A 7 -0.07 24.06 -2.72
N LEU A 8 -1.13 23.87 -3.51
CA LEU A 8 -1.11 22.86 -4.57
C LEU A 8 -0.03 23.14 -5.63
N ARG A 9 0.20 24.41 -5.98
CA ARG A 9 1.26 24.81 -6.95
C ARG A 9 2.67 24.78 -6.36
N LEU A 10 2.85 24.89 -5.07
CA LEU A 10 4.17 24.87 -4.40
C LEU A 10 4.59 23.49 -3.87
N MET A 11 3.66 22.55 -3.68
CA MET A 11 3.98 21.17 -3.32
C MET A 11 4.36 20.31 -4.54
N ILE A 12 4.17 20.81 -5.75
CA ILE A 12 4.54 20.15 -7.00
C ILE A 12 5.94 20.66 -7.44
N LYS A 13 6.96 20.44 -6.66
CA LYS A 13 8.32 20.30 -7.20
C LYS A 13 8.48 18.87 -7.65
N TYR A 14 7.95 18.59 -8.85
CA TYR A 14 8.07 17.29 -9.49
C TYR A 14 9.50 17.07 -10.00
N GLN A 15 10.09 15.98 -9.61
CA GLN A 15 11.10 15.36 -10.44
C GLN A 15 10.34 14.49 -11.46
N ILE A 16 9.97 15.09 -12.61
CA ILE A 16 9.43 14.34 -13.75
C ILE A 16 10.60 13.61 -14.40
N ILE A 17 10.73 12.33 -14.10
CA ILE A 17 11.68 11.48 -14.80
C ILE A 17 10.98 10.99 -16.09
N GLN A 18 11.27 11.64 -17.20
CA GLN A 18 10.84 11.17 -18.52
C GLN A 18 11.73 10.03 -18.98
N THR A 19 11.17 8.83 -19.15
CA THR A 19 11.84 7.79 -19.93
C THR A 19 11.76 8.16 -21.42
N ARG A 20 12.76 8.86 -21.93
CA ARG A 20 12.87 9.14 -23.38
C ARG A 20 13.33 7.87 -24.10
N ARG A 21 12.51 7.36 -25.01
CA ARG A 21 12.99 6.49 -26.10
C ARG A 21 13.84 7.35 -27.03
N THR A 22 15.14 7.17 -27.02
CA THR A 22 16.01 7.62 -28.12
C THR A 22 15.91 6.59 -29.24
N ASN A 23 15.09 6.89 -30.25
CA ASN A 23 15.20 6.23 -31.54
C ASN A 23 16.47 6.76 -32.24
N GLN A 24 17.58 6.06 -32.12
CA GLN A 24 18.67 6.17 -33.07
C GLN A 24 18.75 4.87 -33.85
N SER A 25 18.37 4.98 -35.13
CA SER A 25 18.63 3.98 -36.14
C SER A 25 20.15 3.91 -36.38
N LEU A 26 20.77 2.81 -35.99
CA LEU A 26 22.10 2.43 -36.46
C LEU A 26 21.98 1.13 -37.26
N GLU A 27 22.06 1.27 -38.56
CA GLU A 27 22.37 0.16 -39.48
C GLU A 27 23.81 -0.34 -39.15
N GLY A 28 23.90 -1.50 -38.55
CA GLY A 28 25.17 -2.20 -38.31
C GLY A 28 24.98 -3.69 -38.53
N ARG A 29 25.75 -4.26 -39.45
CA ARG A 29 25.75 -5.65 -39.92
C ARG A 29 25.81 -6.67 -38.76
N PRO A 30 25.24 -7.88 -38.88
CA PRO A 30 25.34 -8.92 -37.87
C PRO A 30 26.77 -9.50 -37.88
N GLY A 31 27.58 -9.07 -36.94
CA GLY A 31 28.80 -9.74 -36.57
C GLY A 31 28.48 -10.97 -35.73
N SER A 32 28.88 -12.12 -36.22
CA SER A 32 28.87 -13.37 -35.45
C SER A 32 29.68 -13.17 -34.15
N VAL A 33 29.03 -13.13 -33.02
CA VAL A 33 29.68 -13.15 -31.69
C VAL A 33 30.26 -14.55 -31.51
N ILE A 34 31.53 -14.71 -31.81
CA ILE A 34 32.30 -15.88 -31.39
C ILE A 34 32.44 -15.74 -29.86
N MET A 35 31.67 -16.54 -29.11
CA MET A 35 31.83 -16.67 -27.65
C MET A 35 33.22 -17.26 -27.38
N THR A 36 34.18 -16.43 -27.00
CA THR A 36 35.40 -16.91 -26.32
C THR A 36 34.97 -17.36 -24.92
N MET A 37 35.08 -18.66 -24.64
CA MET A 37 34.87 -19.18 -23.28
C MET A 37 35.93 -18.54 -22.36
N ASP A 38 35.53 -17.56 -21.60
CA ASP A 38 36.35 -16.94 -20.57
C ASP A 38 36.37 -17.87 -19.34
N ASN A 39 37.54 -18.03 -18.73
CA ASN A 39 37.74 -18.86 -17.51
C ASN A 39 36.76 -18.46 -16.38
N ARG A 40 36.39 -17.19 -16.30
CA ARG A 40 35.44 -16.67 -15.29
C ARG A 40 33.97 -17.14 -15.48
N TYR A 41 33.61 -17.64 -16.66
CA TYR A 41 32.33 -18.33 -16.87
C TYR A 41 32.30 -19.68 -16.14
N SER A 42 33.44 -20.37 -16.03
CA SER A 42 33.54 -21.61 -15.29
C SER A 42 33.28 -21.42 -13.80
N ASP A 43 33.67 -20.26 -13.22
CA ASP A 43 33.46 -19.94 -11.81
C ASP A 43 32.01 -19.77 -11.47
N GLY A 44 31.24 -19.07 -12.31
CA GLY A 44 29.79 -18.92 -12.14
C GLY A 44 29.03 -20.26 -12.22
N SER A 45 29.48 -21.17 -13.11
CA SER A 45 28.92 -22.51 -13.25
C SER A 45 29.26 -23.42 -12.08
N GLN A 46 30.48 -23.30 -11.54
CA GLN A 46 30.89 -24.02 -10.34
C GLN A 46 30.14 -23.52 -9.12
N PHE A 47 30.07 -22.20 -8.92
CA PHE A 47 29.31 -21.59 -7.84
C PHE A 47 27.82 -21.99 -7.87
N LEU A 48 27.20 -22.08 -9.08
CA LEU A 48 25.84 -22.54 -9.23
C LEU A 48 25.63 -23.95 -8.66
N LYS A 49 26.55 -24.87 -8.97
CA LYS A 49 26.50 -26.25 -8.46
C LYS A 49 26.59 -26.25 -6.93
N ASP A 50 27.59 -25.56 -6.40
CA ASP A 50 27.88 -25.53 -4.97
C ASP A 50 26.70 -24.90 -4.18
N VAL A 51 26.17 -23.76 -4.64
CA VAL A 51 25.08 -23.07 -3.95
C VAL A 51 23.76 -23.84 -4.07
N THR A 52 23.53 -24.53 -5.19
CA THR A 52 22.31 -25.38 -5.35
C THR A 52 22.30 -26.52 -4.35
N VAL A 53 23.46 -27.17 -4.10
CA VAL A 53 23.58 -28.21 -3.08
C VAL A 53 23.30 -27.65 -1.69
N LYS A 54 23.85 -26.47 -1.37
CA LYS A 54 23.64 -25.80 -0.07
C LYS A 54 22.17 -25.39 0.12
N ILE A 55 21.51 -24.87 -0.92
CA ILE A 55 20.09 -24.54 -0.87
C ILE A 55 19.26 -25.81 -0.63
N GLN A 56 19.61 -26.94 -1.29
CA GLN A 56 18.91 -28.19 -1.08
C GLN A 56 19.08 -28.69 0.37
N SER A 57 20.28 -28.65 0.92
CA SER A 57 20.54 -29.03 2.31
C SER A 57 19.69 -28.20 3.29
N ARG A 58 19.59 -26.88 3.07
CA ARG A 58 18.73 -26.00 3.90
C ARG A 58 17.25 -26.30 3.73
N LEU A 59 16.81 -26.66 2.53
CA LEU A 59 15.42 -27.09 2.30
C LEU A 59 15.10 -28.38 3.05
N ASP A 60 16.05 -29.34 3.08
CA ASP A 60 15.86 -30.60 3.79
C ASP A 60 15.78 -30.38 5.31
N GLU A 61 16.63 -29.50 5.86
CA GLU A 61 16.55 -29.06 7.26
C GLU A 61 15.21 -28.41 7.59
N ILE A 62 14.76 -27.46 6.77
CA ILE A 62 13.49 -26.76 6.98
C ILE A 62 12.31 -27.74 6.88
N ASN A 63 12.34 -28.70 5.94
CA ASN A 63 11.31 -29.72 5.84
C ASN A 63 11.26 -30.63 7.08
N HIS A 64 12.43 -30.99 7.61
CA HIS A 64 12.51 -31.74 8.87
C HIS A 64 11.87 -30.95 10.01
N ASP A 65 12.29 -29.70 10.18
CA ASP A 65 11.78 -28.79 11.21
C ASP A 65 10.27 -28.54 11.11
N LEU A 66 9.75 -28.37 9.89
CA LEU A 66 8.31 -28.21 9.66
C LEU A 66 7.51 -29.47 10.08
N ASN A 67 8.06 -30.66 9.80
CA ASN A 67 7.43 -31.91 10.18
C ASN A 67 7.44 -32.10 11.72
N GLU A 68 8.53 -31.77 12.37
CA GLU A 68 8.61 -31.80 13.83
C GLU A 68 7.65 -30.78 14.46
N GLY A 69 7.68 -29.52 13.98
CA GLY A 69 6.77 -28.49 14.48
C GLY A 69 5.29 -28.80 14.23
N LYS A 70 4.95 -29.54 13.16
CA LYS A 70 3.58 -30.01 12.93
C LYS A 70 3.16 -31.05 13.98
N LYS A 71 4.00 -32.03 14.28
CA LYS A 71 3.76 -33.01 15.32
C LYS A 71 3.59 -32.34 16.71
N GLU A 72 4.41 -31.33 16.97
CA GLU A 72 4.35 -30.57 18.22
C GLU A 72 3.04 -29.81 18.37
N ILE A 73 2.56 -29.17 17.29
CA ILE A 73 1.24 -28.51 17.24
C ILE A 73 0.12 -29.54 17.45
N GLU A 74 0.17 -30.71 16.78
CA GLU A 74 -0.81 -31.78 16.95
C GLU A 74 -0.85 -32.27 18.40
N HIS A 75 0.32 -32.51 19.02
CA HIS A 75 0.42 -32.95 20.41
C HIS A 75 -0.08 -31.87 21.41
N MET A 76 0.28 -30.58 21.17
CA MET A 76 -0.25 -29.48 22.00
C MET A 76 -1.77 -29.34 21.90
N HIS A 77 -2.32 -29.55 20.70
CA HIS A 77 -3.77 -29.52 20.47
C HIS A 77 -4.48 -30.70 21.15
N GLU A 78 -3.94 -31.92 21.08
CA GLU A 78 -4.47 -33.09 21.78
C GLU A 78 -4.43 -32.88 23.31
N TYR A 79 -3.29 -32.45 23.83
CA TYR A 79 -3.13 -32.15 25.26
C TYR A 79 -4.15 -31.09 25.75
N TYR A 80 -4.38 -30.05 24.98
CA TYR A 80 -5.37 -29.02 25.31
C TYR A 80 -6.78 -29.62 25.45
N TRP A 81 -7.21 -30.46 24.51
CA TRP A 81 -8.55 -31.02 24.51
C TRP A 81 -8.73 -32.14 25.54
N GLU A 82 -7.72 -32.93 25.81
CA GLU A 82 -7.77 -33.97 26.86
C GLU A 82 -7.89 -33.37 28.25
N ASN A 83 -7.31 -32.21 28.51
CA ASN A 83 -7.29 -31.57 29.81
C ASN A 83 -8.24 -30.36 29.91
N TYR A 84 -9.05 -30.11 28.90
CA TYR A 84 -9.91 -28.92 28.80
C TYR A 84 -10.83 -28.70 30.04
N THR A 85 -11.37 -29.76 30.63
CA THR A 85 -12.27 -29.70 31.79
C THR A 85 -11.55 -29.47 33.11
N GLU A 86 -10.25 -29.74 33.21
CA GLU A 86 -9.43 -29.57 34.40
C GLU A 86 -8.74 -28.22 34.49
N MET A 87 -8.49 -27.59 33.33
CA MET A 87 -7.80 -26.29 33.20
C MET A 87 -8.64 -25.09 33.68
N ASP A 88 -9.95 -25.26 33.87
CA ASP A 88 -10.89 -24.14 34.02
C ASP A 88 -10.91 -23.53 35.45
N GLN A 89 -10.12 -24.03 36.39
CA GLN A 89 -10.17 -23.50 37.79
C GLN A 89 -9.49 -22.15 37.99
N TYR A 90 -8.55 -21.71 37.13
CA TYR A 90 -7.80 -20.46 37.29
C TYR A 90 -7.46 -19.66 36.01
N GLY A 91 -7.80 -20.16 34.80
CA GLY A 91 -7.65 -19.40 33.55
C GLY A 91 -6.20 -19.15 33.05
N TYR A 92 -5.18 -19.35 33.88
CA TYR A 92 -3.78 -19.06 33.53
C TYR A 92 -3.16 -20.14 32.64
N GLU A 93 -3.43 -21.42 32.91
CA GLU A 93 -2.88 -22.53 32.15
C GLU A 93 -3.49 -22.58 30.74
N GLU A 94 -4.75 -22.22 30.59
CA GLU A 94 -5.39 -22.08 29.27
C GLU A 94 -4.74 -20.99 28.45
N TYR A 95 -4.47 -19.84 29.05
CA TYR A 95 -3.81 -18.72 28.37
C TYR A 95 -2.39 -19.07 27.91
N ASP A 96 -1.58 -19.69 28.77
CA ASP A 96 -0.21 -20.06 28.48
C ASP A 96 -0.12 -21.12 27.38
N ASN A 97 -0.97 -22.15 27.42
CA ASN A 97 -1.04 -23.17 26.38
C ASN A 97 -1.48 -22.61 25.04
N ARG A 98 -2.46 -21.70 25.04
CA ARG A 98 -2.91 -21.01 23.83
C ARG A 98 -1.84 -20.10 23.24
N GLN A 99 -1.07 -19.41 24.08
CA GLN A 99 0.06 -18.60 23.65
C GLN A 99 1.19 -19.46 23.06
N ALA A 100 1.54 -20.59 23.68
CA ALA A 100 2.53 -21.52 23.17
C ALA A 100 2.12 -22.12 21.82
N LEU A 101 0.86 -22.53 21.66
CA LEU A 101 0.32 -23.03 20.41
C LEU A 101 0.37 -21.96 19.30
N LEU A 102 0.02 -20.71 19.63
CA LEU A 102 0.09 -19.59 18.70
C LEU A 102 1.54 -19.29 18.28
N GLN A 103 2.48 -19.30 19.22
CA GLN A 103 3.91 -19.10 18.93
C GLN A 103 4.45 -20.18 18.00
N GLN A 104 4.13 -21.46 18.26
CA GLN A 104 4.57 -22.57 17.43
C GLN A 104 3.95 -22.53 16.02
N THR A 105 2.66 -22.18 15.94
CA THR A 105 1.97 -21.98 14.66
C THR A 105 2.62 -20.88 13.85
N ASN A 106 2.93 -19.74 14.46
CA ASN A 106 3.60 -18.61 13.81
C ASN A 106 5.03 -18.99 13.37
N ALA A 107 5.78 -19.72 14.20
CA ALA A 107 7.12 -20.19 13.85
C ALA A 107 7.08 -21.13 12.63
N ASN A 108 6.11 -22.04 12.57
CA ASN A 108 5.92 -22.92 11.41
C ASN A 108 5.51 -22.13 10.15
N ALA A 109 4.66 -21.12 10.29
CA ALA A 109 4.27 -20.26 9.17
C ALA A 109 5.50 -19.52 8.59
N GLU A 110 6.39 -18.99 9.44
CA GLU A 110 7.63 -18.36 9.01
C GLU A 110 8.59 -19.36 8.31
N LYS A 111 8.73 -20.57 8.83
CA LYS A 111 9.52 -21.63 8.18
C LYS A 111 8.93 -22.02 6.82
N LEU A 112 7.62 -22.05 6.68
CA LEU A 112 6.95 -22.34 5.41
C LEU A 112 7.22 -21.25 4.37
N LYS A 113 7.18 -19.97 4.76
CA LYS A 113 7.56 -18.85 3.89
C LYS A 113 9.02 -18.97 3.43
N LEU A 114 9.93 -19.34 4.33
CA LEU A 114 11.33 -19.55 4.03
C LEU A 114 11.53 -20.71 3.06
N LYS A 115 10.81 -21.83 3.25
CA LYS A 115 10.80 -22.97 2.34
C LYS A 115 10.41 -22.55 0.92
N HIS A 116 9.27 -21.88 0.75
CA HIS A 116 8.81 -21.42 -0.56
C HIS A 116 9.81 -20.46 -1.24
N ARG A 117 10.47 -19.62 -0.46
CA ARG A 117 11.55 -18.75 -0.98
C ARG A 117 12.72 -19.56 -1.50
N PHE A 118 13.21 -20.54 -0.76
CA PHE A 118 14.36 -21.36 -1.16
C PHE A 118 14.02 -22.32 -2.32
N GLU A 119 12.79 -22.83 -2.39
CA GLU A 119 12.30 -23.59 -3.55
C GLU A 119 12.40 -22.77 -4.84
N ARG A 120 11.99 -21.51 -4.81
CA ARG A 120 12.13 -20.59 -5.95
C ARG A 120 13.58 -20.24 -6.25
N MET A 121 14.39 -20.00 -5.22
CA MET A 121 15.82 -19.74 -5.39
C MET A 121 16.55 -20.93 -6.00
N LYS A 122 16.14 -22.16 -5.73
CA LYS A 122 16.73 -23.37 -6.32
C LYS A 122 16.59 -23.42 -7.84
N ASP A 123 15.50 -22.90 -8.40
CA ASP A 123 15.31 -22.80 -9.86
C ASP A 123 16.30 -21.85 -10.52
N ALA A 124 16.51 -20.66 -9.93
CA ALA A 124 17.44 -19.63 -10.41
C ALA A 124 18.03 -18.84 -9.23
N PRO A 125 19.09 -19.35 -8.59
CA PRO A 125 19.62 -18.79 -7.35
C PRO A 125 20.09 -17.35 -7.50
N PHE A 126 20.75 -17.02 -8.59
CA PHE A 126 21.28 -15.70 -8.89
C PHE A 126 21.13 -15.39 -10.40
N PHE A 127 21.20 -14.11 -10.74
CA PHE A 127 21.13 -13.62 -12.12
C PHE A 127 22.24 -12.62 -12.45
N GLY A 128 22.92 -12.10 -11.44
CA GLY A 128 24.00 -11.14 -11.59
C GLY A 128 25.16 -11.42 -10.65
N ARG A 129 26.34 -10.90 -11.00
CA ARG A 129 27.51 -10.82 -10.14
C ARG A 129 28.22 -9.51 -10.37
N VAL A 130 28.71 -8.91 -9.31
CA VAL A 130 29.60 -7.75 -9.32
C VAL A 130 30.87 -8.14 -8.58
N ASP A 131 32.01 -7.93 -9.22
CA ASP A 131 33.32 -8.09 -8.62
C ASP A 131 33.76 -6.67 -8.19
N PHE A 132 33.75 -6.41 -6.89
CA PHE A 132 33.97 -5.08 -6.31
C PHE A 132 35.24 -5.05 -5.46
N ILE A 133 36.11 -4.11 -5.75
CA ILE A 133 37.35 -3.85 -5.01
C ILE A 133 37.08 -2.69 -4.07
N PHE A 134 37.16 -2.93 -2.76
CA PHE A 134 36.98 -1.86 -1.77
C PHE A 134 38.13 -0.88 -1.82
N GLU A 135 37.88 0.36 -1.48
CA GLU A 135 38.93 1.38 -1.39
C GLU A 135 40.02 0.98 -0.39
N GLY A 136 41.25 0.83 -0.90
CA GLY A 136 42.42 0.38 -0.12
C GLY A 136 42.66 -1.12 -0.12
N GLU A 137 41.89 -1.91 -0.87
CA GLU A 137 42.11 -3.32 -1.10
C GLU A 137 42.54 -3.59 -2.55
N ASP A 138 43.22 -4.71 -2.79
CA ASP A 138 43.70 -5.08 -4.14
C ASP A 138 42.85 -6.21 -4.74
N ASP A 139 42.23 -7.04 -3.93
CA ASP A 139 41.47 -8.21 -4.36
C ASP A 139 39.95 -7.91 -4.42
N PRO A 140 39.25 -8.36 -5.48
CA PRO A 140 37.82 -8.16 -5.58
C PRO A 140 37.01 -9.12 -4.70
N GLU A 141 36.00 -8.59 -4.00
CA GLU A 141 34.94 -9.39 -3.40
C GLU A 141 33.81 -9.64 -4.41
N LEU A 142 33.32 -10.88 -4.44
CA LEU A 142 32.33 -11.34 -5.42
C LEU A 142 30.90 -11.27 -4.83
N PHE A 143 30.07 -10.37 -5.32
CA PHE A 143 28.67 -10.23 -4.90
C PHE A 143 27.74 -10.89 -5.91
N TYR A 144 27.23 -12.08 -5.61
CA TYR A 144 26.19 -12.73 -6.38
C TYR A 144 24.82 -12.18 -6.00
N ILE A 145 24.03 -11.78 -6.99
CA ILE A 145 22.76 -11.09 -6.80
C ILE A 145 21.61 -11.96 -7.31
N GLY A 146 20.63 -12.18 -6.45
CA GLY A 146 19.47 -13.03 -6.71
C GLY A 146 18.15 -12.42 -6.23
N ILE A 147 17.08 -13.21 -6.27
CA ILE A 147 15.74 -12.80 -5.84
C ILE A 147 15.57 -12.73 -4.33
N GLY A 148 16.56 -13.19 -3.57
CA GLY A 148 16.56 -13.16 -2.11
C GLY A 148 17.95 -13.47 -1.54
N ASN A 149 18.15 -13.13 -0.25
CA ASN A 149 19.37 -13.49 0.46
C ASN A 149 19.43 -15.00 0.73
N PHE A 150 20.61 -15.58 0.52
CA PHE A 150 20.93 -16.94 0.94
C PHE A 150 22.27 -16.98 1.68
N ALA A 151 22.25 -17.46 2.90
CA ALA A 151 23.43 -17.78 3.71
C ALA A 151 23.35 -19.23 4.18
N GLU A 152 24.49 -19.86 4.44
CA GLU A 152 24.54 -21.26 4.90
C GLU A 152 23.86 -21.41 6.27
N GLN A 153 24.07 -20.45 7.15
CA GLN A 153 23.44 -20.39 8.47
C GLN A 153 22.92 -18.97 8.76
N THR A 154 21.95 -18.88 9.64
CA THR A 154 21.41 -17.59 10.07
C THR A 154 22.50 -16.76 10.75
N GLY A 155 22.67 -15.52 10.29
CA GLY A 155 23.67 -14.59 10.82
C GLY A 155 25.05 -14.63 10.13
N MET A 156 25.28 -15.56 9.21
CA MET A 156 26.47 -15.56 8.35
C MET A 156 26.34 -14.59 7.18
N THR A 157 27.47 -14.21 6.59
CA THR A 157 27.56 -13.44 5.36
C THR A 157 26.79 -14.16 4.24
N PRO A 158 25.90 -13.49 3.52
CA PRO A 158 25.19 -14.10 2.42
C PRO A 158 26.12 -14.57 1.30
N LEU A 159 25.87 -15.75 0.76
CA LEU A 159 26.46 -16.23 -0.49
C LEU A 159 25.75 -15.63 -1.71
N ILE A 160 24.46 -15.31 -1.57
CA ILE A 160 23.66 -14.62 -2.57
C ILE A 160 22.97 -13.46 -1.87
N TYR A 161 23.10 -12.28 -2.46
CA TYR A 161 22.50 -11.06 -1.96
C TYR A 161 21.15 -10.81 -2.66
N ASP A 162 20.18 -10.39 -1.88
CA ASP A 162 18.89 -9.94 -2.41
C ASP A 162 19.09 -8.70 -3.32
N TRP A 163 18.39 -8.67 -4.44
CA TRP A 163 18.46 -7.55 -5.39
C TRP A 163 18.13 -6.19 -4.75
N ARG A 164 17.38 -6.20 -3.65
CA ARG A 164 17.00 -5.02 -2.85
C ARG A 164 18.08 -4.57 -1.88
N ALA A 165 19.05 -5.40 -1.58
CA ALA A 165 20.13 -5.06 -0.67
C ALA A 165 20.92 -3.84 -1.18
N PRO A 166 21.48 -3.02 -0.27
CA PRO A 166 22.27 -1.84 -0.66
C PRO A 166 23.38 -2.16 -1.65
N VAL A 167 24.18 -3.20 -1.39
CA VAL A 167 25.28 -3.63 -2.27
C VAL A 167 24.80 -4.01 -3.68
N SER A 168 23.58 -4.51 -3.82
CA SER A 168 22.99 -4.84 -5.12
C SER A 168 22.74 -3.60 -6.01
N GLY A 169 22.74 -2.39 -5.43
CA GLY A 169 22.74 -1.14 -6.19
C GLY A 169 23.91 -1.01 -7.15
N LEU A 170 25.09 -1.57 -6.80
CA LEU A 170 26.27 -1.60 -7.67
C LEU A 170 25.97 -2.23 -9.04
N PHE A 171 25.12 -3.26 -9.07
CA PHE A 171 24.73 -3.94 -10.30
C PHE A 171 23.84 -3.07 -11.22
N TYR A 172 22.97 -2.23 -10.67
CA TYR A 172 21.99 -1.47 -11.44
C TYR A 172 22.45 -0.06 -11.79
N ASP A 173 23.23 0.58 -10.91
CA ASP A 173 23.49 2.02 -10.98
C ASP A 173 24.83 2.36 -11.64
N TYR A 174 25.76 1.40 -11.70
CA TYR A 174 27.12 1.64 -12.15
C TYR A 174 27.52 0.72 -13.31
N ASP A 175 28.37 1.25 -14.17
CA ASP A 175 29.17 0.48 -15.11
C ASP A 175 30.48 0.05 -14.41
N LYS A 176 31.45 -0.56 -15.14
CA LYS A 176 32.79 -0.82 -14.60
C LYS A 176 33.49 0.49 -14.23
N GLY A 177 34.28 0.47 -13.17
CA GLY A 177 35.01 1.62 -12.64
C GLY A 177 34.52 2.08 -11.28
N PRO A 178 34.81 3.33 -10.87
CA PRO A 178 34.48 3.84 -9.56
C PRO A 178 33.01 3.76 -9.23
N ALA A 179 32.68 3.22 -8.05
CA ALA A 179 31.29 3.01 -7.60
C ALA A 179 31.21 3.11 -6.08
N SER A 180 29.98 3.35 -5.59
CA SER A 180 29.71 3.40 -4.15
C SER A 180 28.31 2.90 -3.84
N TYR A 181 28.08 2.48 -2.59
CA TYR A 181 26.75 2.16 -2.11
C TYR A 181 26.59 2.56 -0.64
N GLU A 182 25.38 2.83 -0.22
CA GLU A 182 25.06 3.21 1.15
C GLU A 182 24.75 1.96 1.99
N ALA A 183 25.66 1.60 2.90
CA ALA A 183 25.48 0.55 3.88
C ALA A 183 24.98 1.13 5.21
N PRO A 184 24.44 0.32 6.14
CA PRO A 184 24.07 0.78 7.48
C PRO A 184 25.20 1.45 8.26
N ALA A 185 26.45 1.15 7.92
CA ALA A 185 27.66 1.72 8.53
C ALA A 185 28.14 3.02 7.85
N GLY A 186 27.53 3.45 6.75
CA GLY A 186 27.89 4.62 5.96
C GLY A 186 28.10 4.30 4.48
N ILE A 187 28.60 5.29 3.74
CA ILE A 187 28.90 5.15 2.31
C ILE A 187 30.20 4.33 2.16
N ILE A 188 30.11 3.27 1.37
CA ILE A 188 31.24 2.42 1.01
C ILE A 188 31.63 2.74 -0.43
N THR A 189 32.92 3.04 -0.63
CA THR A 189 33.52 3.42 -1.92
C THR A 189 34.48 2.32 -2.41
N GLY A 190 34.65 2.24 -3.71
CA GLY A 190 35.55 1.28 -4.36
C GLY A 190 35.41 1.31 -5.88
N GLU A 191 35.78 0.20 -6.51
CA GLU A 191 35.75 0.05 -7.96
C GLU A 191 35.14 -1.28 -8.38
N ILE A 192 34.27 -1.24 -9.40
CA ILE A 192 33.76 -2.44 -10.06
C ILE A 192 34.77 -2.89 -11.11
N SER A 193 35.43 -4.01 -10.86
CA SER A 193 36.41 -4.58 -11.78
C SER A 193 35.74 -5.41 -12.88
N SER A 194 34.63 -6.10 -12.54
CA SER A 194 33.91 -6.94 -13.50
C SER A 194 32.45 -7.05 -13.12
N LYS A 195 31.59 -7.27 -14.11
CA LYS A 195 30.14 -7.35 -13.95
C LYS A 195 29.59 -8.42 -14.87
N TRP A 196 28.83 -9.37 -14.32
CA TRP A 196 28.35 -10.55 -15.02
C TRP A 196 26.84 -10.67 -14.97
N GLN A 197 26.24 -11.10 -16.07
CA GLN A 197 24.84 -11.49 -16.15
C GLN A 197 24.71 -12.97 -16.45
N TYR A 198 23.75 -13.62 -15.77
CA TYR A 198 23.50 -15.05 -15.90
C TYR A 198 22.03 -15.32 -16.21
N LYS A 199 21.78 -16.29 -17.07
CA LYS A 199 20.47 -16.90 -17.24
C LYS A 199 20.50 -18.32 -16.73
N ILE A 200 19.78 -18.56 -15.64
CA ILE A 200 19.64 -19.86 -15.00
C ILE A 200 18.17 -20.26 -15.09
N ARG A 201 17.88 -21.51 -15.39
CA ARG A 201 16.54 -22.08 -15.42
C ARG A 201 16.61 -23.56 -15.02
N GLY A 202 15.72 -24.01 -14.11
CA GLY A 202 15.73 -25.39 -13.61
C GLY A 202 17.04 -25.75 -12.93
N GLY A 203 17.70 -24.82 -12.23
CA GLY A 203 19.01 -25.03 -11.62
C GLY A 203 20.15 -25.24 -12.63
N LYS A 204 19.96 -24.93 -13.91
CA LYS A 204 20.97 -25.08 -14.96
C LYS A 204 21.34 -23.73 -15.57
N MET A 205 22.63 -23.50 -15.73
CA MET A 205 23.16 -22.34 -16.44
C MET A 205 22.83 -22.46 -17.93
N ILE A 206 22.06 -21.52 -18.47
CA ILE A 206 21.76 -21.42 -19.90
C ILE A 206 22.84 -20.63 -20.61
N TYR A 207 23.18 -19.46 -20.05
CA TYR A 207 24.34 -18.65 -20.47
C TYR A 207 24.81 -17.73 -19.34
N GLY A 208 26.02 -17.22 -19.48
CA GLY A 208 26.58 -16.15 -18.67
C GLY A 208 27.56 -15.36 -19.55
N PHE A 209 27.57 -14.06 -19.37
CA PHE A 209 28.48 -13.17 -20.08
C PHE A 209 28.87 -12.00 -19.21
N GLU A 210 30.06 -11.48 -19.47
CA GLU A 210 30.55 -10.26 -18.85
C GLU A 210 29.90 -9.05 -19.54
N SER A 211 29.32 -8.17 -18.76
CA SER A 211 28.67 -6.97 -19.25
C SER A 211 29.57 -5.77 -19.03
N ASP A 212 30.04 -5.14 -20.10
CA ASP A 212 30.88 -3.94 -20.05
C ASP A 212 30.05 -2.66 -19.95
N THR A 213 28.76 -2.76 -20.26
CA THR A 213 27.79 -1.64 -20.27
C THR A 213 26.59 -1.94 -19.39
N LYS A 214 25.77 -0.90 -19.16
CA LYS A 214 24.44 -1.03 -18.54
C LYS A 214 23.64 -2.10 -19.27
N ILE A 215 22.74 -2.75 -18.54
CA ILE A 215 21.88 -3.84 -19.03
C ILE A 215 21.46 -3.63 -20.48
N ASP A 216 21.87 -4.56 -21.35
CA ASP A 216 21.74 -4.43 -22.80
C ASP A 216 20.26 -4.53 -23.23
N ASP A 217 19.83 -3.58 -24.10
CA ASP A 217 18.49 -3.55 -24.72
C ASP A 217 18.17 -4.86 -25.50
N GLU A 218 19.20 -5.59 -25.97
CA GLU A 218 19.00 -6.86 -26.66
C GLU A 218 18.51 -7.99 -25.73
N ILE A 219 19.00 -8.03 -24.50
CA ILE A 219 18.52 -9.00 -23.49
C ILE A 219 17.10 -8.66 -23.10
N LEU A 220 16.80 -7.37 -22.91
CA LEU A 220 15.45 -6.89 -22.67
C LEU A 220 14.50 -7.27 -23.81
N LYS A 221 14.95 -7.14 -25.07
CA LYS A 221 14.18 -7.54 -26.26
C LYS A 221 13.98 -9.05 -26.35
N GLN A 222 15.00 -9.86 -26.04
CA GLN A 222 14.88 -11.33 -26.02
C GLN A 222 13.97 -11.82 -24.88
N GLU A 223 14.04 -11.21 -23.71
CA GLU A 223 13.14 -11.55 -22.59
C GLU A 223 11.69 -11.11 -22.86
N LEU A 224 11.47 -10.00 -23.58
CA LEU A 224 10.16 -9.50 -24.00
C LEU A 224 9.62 -10.19 -25.27
N GLY A 225 10.51 -10.68 -26.13
CA GLY A 225 10.15 -11.22 -27.46
C GLY A 225 9.72 -12.68 -27.49
N ASN A 226 10.00 -13.48 -26.46
CA ASN A 226 9.55 -14.87 -26.39
C ASN A 226 8.10 -14.94 -25.88
N ASN A 227 7.16 -14.63 -26.78
CA ASN A 227 5.72 -14.74 -26.56
C ASN A 227 5.32 -16.20 -26.33
N GLY A 228 4.80 -16.52 -25.18
CA GLY A 228 4.24 -17.83 -24.91
C GLY A 228 3.41 -17.95 -23.64
N ASP A 229 3.58 -17.11 -22.67
CA ASP A 229 2.70 -17.05 -21.50
C ASP A 229 2.65 -15.62 -20.97
N VAL A 230 1.45 -15.11 -20.75
CA VAL A 230 1.13 -13.76 -20.25
C VAL A 230 1.48 -13.63 -18.75
N LYS A 231 2.55 -14.25 -18.30
CA LYS A 231 3.17 -13.91 -17.03
C LYS A 231 4.10 -12.75 -17.30
N LEU A 232 3.74 -11.58 -16.83
CA LEU A 232 4.66 -10.44 -16.83
C LEU A 232 5.94 -10.92 -16.13
N LYS A 233 6.99 -11.05 -16.94
CA LYS A 233 8.26 -11.62 -16.51
C LYS A 233 8.85 -10.71 -15.44
N ASN A 234 9.37 -11.32 -14.40
CA ASN A 234 10.07 -10.61 -13.34
C ASN A 234 11.19 -9.75 -13.95
N ILE A 235 11.01 -8.43 -13.92
CA ILE A 235 11.95 -7.48 -14.51
C ILE A 235 13.21 -7.25 -13.68
N VAL A 236 13.32 -7.88 -12.51
CA VAL A 236 14.48 -7.69 -11.59
C VAL A 236 15.82 -7.84 -12.30
N ARG A 237 15.87 -8.70 -13.33
CA ARG A 237 17.10 -8.93 -14.11
C ARG A 237 17.44 -7.82 -15.11
N THR A 238 16.47 -6.97 -15.43
CA THR A 238 16.55 -5.98 -16.53
C THR A 238 16.17 -4.58 -16.08
N ILE A 239 16.18 -4.31 -14.77
CA ILE A 239 15.93 -2.97 -14.22
C ILE A 239 17.01 -2.03 -14.73
N GLN A 240 16.59 -0.97 -15.43
CA GLN A 240 17.48 0.09 -15.88
C GLN A 240 17.81 1.06 -14.73
N LYS A 241 18.88 1.84 -14.89
CA LYS A 241 19.34 2.79 -13.86
C LYS A 241 18.25 3.79 -13.44
N GLU A 242 17.52 4.33 -14.41
CA GLU A 242 16.43 5.28 -14.17
C GLU A 242 15.27 4.63 -13.41
N GLN A 243 14.96 3.37 -13.72
CA GLN A 243 13.95 2.57 -13.02
C GLN A 243 14.41 2.25 -11.60
N ASN A 244 15.69 1.90 -11.43
CA ASN A 244 16.26 1.62 -10.11
C ASN A 244 16.22 2.85 -9.20
N ALA A 245 16.48 4.03 -9.74
CA ALA A 245 16.36 5.29 -8.99
C ALA A 245 14.92 5.52 -8.47
N ILE A 246 13.89 5.19 -9.29
CA ILE A 246 12.48 5.26 -8.87
C ILE A 246 12.18 4.21 -7.80
N ILE A 247 12.64 2.97 -7.99
CA ILE A 247 12.38 1.85 -7.07
C ILE A 247 12.98 2.14 -5.70
N ARG A 248 14.20 2.68 -5.64
CA ARG A 248 14.94 2.92 -4.40
C ARG A 248 14.71 4.28 -3.76
N ASN A 249 13.91 5.14 -4.36
CA ASN A 249 13.59 6.44 -3.76
C ASN A 249 12.79 6.28 -2.46
N THR A 250 13.38 6.66 -1.33
CA THR A 250 12.76 6.61 0.01
C THR A 250 12.46 7.99 0.58
N GLU A 251 12.83 9.07 -0.11
CA GLU A 251 12.76 10.44 0.40
C GLU A 251 11.42 11.11 0.07
N ASP A 252 10.92 10.92 -1.16
CA ASP A 252 9.73 11.61 -1.62
C ASP A 252 8.45 11.09 -0.93
N LYS A 253 7.64 12.04 -0.45
CA LYS A 253 6.33 11.73 0.11
C LYS A 253 5.32 11.37 -0.99
N ILE A 254 5.39 12.06 -2.12
CA ILE A 254 4.55 11.81 -3.30
C ILE A 254 5.47 11.61 -4.50
N LEU A 255 5.36 10.46 -5.14
CA LEU A 255 6.13 10.10 -6.33
C LEU A 255 5.19 9.81 -7.50
N VAL A 256 5.33 10.57 -8.59
CA VAL A 256 4.55 10.36 -9.81
C VAL A 256 5.42 9.69 -10.88
N ILE A 257 5.02 8.49 -11.31
CA ILE A 257 5.69 7.72 -12.34
C ILE A 257 4.97 7.94 -13.68
N GLN A 258 5.62 8.65 -14.61
CA GLN A 258 5.08 8.95 -15.93
C GLN A 258 5.86 8.21 -17.04
N GLY A 259 5.14 7.71 -18.03
CA GLY A 259 5.75 7.03 -19.19
C GLY A 259 4.70 6.56 -20.19
N GLY A 260 5.15 6.21 -21.40
CA GLY A 260 4.27 5.69 -22.46
C GLY A 260 3.57 4.38 -22.08
N ALA A 261 2.55 3.99 -22.84
CA ALA A 261 1.92 2.69 -22.70
C ALA A 261 2.98 1.57 -22.92
N GLY A 262 2.96 0.56 -22.05
CA GLY A 262 3.93 -0.55 -22.09
C GLY A 262 5.34 -0.23 -21.58
N SER A 263 5.59 0.96 -21.01
CA SER A 263 6.90 1.31 -20.42
C SER A 263 7.21 0.62 -19.08
N GLY A 264 6.30 -0.19 -18.58
CA GLY A 264 6.48 -0.95 -17.32
C GLY A 264 6.20 -0.14 -16.05
N LYS A 265 5.47 0.99 -16.11
CA LYS A 265 5.12 1.82 -14.94
C LYS A 265 4.59 1.02 -13.76
N THR A 266 3.58 0.22 -14.01
CA THR A 266 2.95 -0.65 -13.03
C THR A 266 3.93 -1.67 -12.42
N SER A 267 4.76 -2.28 -13.26
CA SER A 267 5.80 -3.20 -12.80
C SER A 267 6.83 -2.50 -11.91
N ILE A 268 7.26 -1.29 -12.28
CA ILE A 268 8.17 -0.47 -11.46
C ILE A 268 7.52 -0.13 -10.11
N ALA A 269 6.24 0.24 -10.09
CA ALA A 269 5.50 0.52 -8.86
C ALA A 269 5.48 -0.69 -7.92
N LEU A 270 5.24 -1.90 -8.43
CA LEU A 270 5.26 -3.13 -7.63
C LEU A 270 6.66 -3.49 -7.11
N HIS A 271 7.70 -3.32 -7.94
CA HIS A 271 9.08 -3.52 -7.48
C HIS A 271 9.47 -2.49 -6.41
N ARG A 272 9.00 -1.25 -6.54
CA ARG A 272 9.15 -0.23 -5.51
C ARG A 272 8.49 -0.63 -4.20
N ILE A 273 7.26 -1.13 -4.23
CA ILE A 273 6.59 -1.64 -3.03
C ILE A 273 7.40 -2.76 -2.39
N ALA A 274 7.86 -3.74 -3.18
CA ALA A 274 8.70 -4.84 -2.68
C ALA A 274 10.01 -4.32 -2.07
N TYR A 275 10.62 -3.30 -2.67
CA TYR A 275 11.80 -2.64 -2.12
C TYR A 275 11.51 -1.94 -0.80
N LEU A 276 10.43 -1.17 -0.70
CA LEU A 276 10.05 -0.44 0.52
C LEU A 276 9.72 -1.38 1.67
N LEU A 277 9.00 -2.48 1.41
CA LEU A 277 8.70 -3.53 2.40
C LEU A 277 9.97 -4.20 2.92
N TYR A 278 10.96 -4.42 2.05
CA TYR A 278 12.26 -4.96 2.43
C TYR A 278 13.09 -3.95 3.24
N HIS A 279 13.14 -2.70 2.79
CA HIS A 279 13.97 -1.63 3.36
C HIS A 279 13.44 -1.17 4.73
N ASP A 280 12.14 -0.94 4.85
CA ASP A 280 11.48 -0.44 6.07
C ASP A 280 10.61 -1.49 6.77
N ARG A 281 11.03 -2.74 6.74
CA ARG A 281 10.28 -3.89 7.31
C ARG A 281 9.95 -3.79 8.80
N LYS A 282 10.57 -2.85 9.53
CA LYS A 282 10.24 -2.58 10.94
C LYS A 282 8.95 -1.77 11.07
N ASN A 283 8.70 -0.86 10.14
CA ASN A 283 7.61 0.09 10.20
C ASN A 283 6.54 -0.12 9.14
N LEU A 284 6.89 -0.75 7.99
CA LEU A 284 6.00 -0.99 6.87
C LEU A 284 5.76 -2.49 6.70
N LYS A 285 4.49 -2.90 6.70
CA LYS A 285 4.03 -4.27 6.44
C LYS A 285 3.08 -4.27 5.26
N SER A 286 2.87 -5.43 4.63
CA SER A 286 1.91 -5.59 3.52
C SER A 286 0.51 -5.08 3.88
N SER A 287 0.07 -5.26 5.14
CA SER A 287 -1.21 -4.73 5.66
C SER A 287 -1.29 -3.20 5.76
N ASN A 288 -0.15 -2.49 5.71
CA ASN A 288 -0.10 -1.03 5.74
C ASN A 288 0.01 -0.40 4.34
N VAL A 289 -0.06 -1.19 3.30
CA VAL A 289 -0.02 -0.75 1.89
C VAL A 289 -1.37 -0.98 1.26
N LEU A 290 -1.88 0.03 0.58
CA LEU A 290 -3.11 -0.06 -0.21
C LEU A 290 -2.80 0.29 -1.66
N ILE A 291 -3.33 -0.52 -2.59
CA ILE A 291 -3.26 -0.26 -4.02
C ILE A 291 -4.67 0.05 -4.52
N LEU A 292 -4.84 1.23 -5.10
CA LEU A 292 -6.06 1.62 -5.80
C LEU A 292 -5.87 1.44 -7.30
N SER A 293 -6.64 0.52 -7.88
CA SER A 293 -6.61 0.22 -9.31
C SER A 293 -8.03 0.16 -9.89
N PRO A 294 -8.27 0.71 -11.07
CA PRO A 294 -9.59 0.67 -11.70
C PRO A 294 -9.96 -0.71 -12.26
N ASN A 295 -9.02 -1.65 -12.31
CA ASN A 295 -9.20 -2.92 -13.02
C ASN A 295 -8.86 -4.13 -12.15
N SER A 296 -9.82 -5.06 -11.97
CA SER A 296 -9.64 -6.31 -11.23
C SER A 296 -8.62 -7.28 -11.86
N VAL A 297 -8.32 -7.16 -13.17
CA VAL A 297 -7.23 -7.91 -13.83
C VAL A 297 -5.87 -7.57 -13.22
N PHE A 298 -5.75 -6.35 -12.71
CA PHE A 298 -4.56 -5.90 -12.02
C PHE A 298 -4.38 -6.59 -10.65
N ALA A 299 -5.46 -6.88 -9.94
CA ALA A 299 -5.44 -7.63 -8.69
C ALA A 299 -4.81 -9.03 -8.88
N ASP A 300 -5.23 -9.74 -9.92
CA ASP A 300 -4.67 -11.05 -10.26
C ASP A 300 -3.17 -10.96 -10.57
N TYR A 301 -2.75 -9.92 -11.29
CA TYR A 301 -1.35 -9.64 -11.58
C TYR A 301 -0.52 -9.38 -10.31
N ILE A 302 -1.01 -8.54 -9.39
CA ILE A 302 -0.36 -8.22 -8.11
C ILE A 302 -0.22 -9.49 -7.26
N SER A 303 -1.28 -10.31 -7.18
CA SER A 303 -1.31 -11.53 -6.39
C SER A 303 -0.24 -12.55 -6.79
N HIS A 304 0.25 -12.48 -8.03
CA HIS A 304 1.32 -13.34 -8.53
C HIS A 304 2.71 -12.70 -8.38
N ILE A 305 2.85 -11.40 -8.67
CA ILE A 305 4.17 -10.74 -8.71
C ILE A 305 4.76 -10.51 -7.31
N LEU A 306 3.97 -10.03 -6.35
CA LEU A 306 4.50 -9.76 -5.02
C LEU A 306 5.05 -11.03 -4.33
N PRO A 307 4.38 -12.18 -4.37
CA PRO A 307 4.98 -13.42 -3.91
C PRO A 307 6.24 -13.83 -4.68
N GLU A 308 6.32 -13.55 -6.00
CA GLU A 308 7.55 -13.79 -6.77
C GLU A 308 8.71 -12.91 -6.29
N LEU A 309 8.43 -11.72 -5.81
CA LEU A 309 9.39 -10.80 -5.22
C LEU A 309 9.70 -11.09 -3.73
N GLY A 310 9.06 -12.12 -3.15
CA GLY A 310 9.28 -12.57 -1.78
C GLY A 310 8.42 -11.85 -0.74
N GLU A 311 7.40 -11.13 -1.17
CA GLU A 311 6.50 -10.37 -0.31
C GLU A 311 5.12 -11.04 -0.17
N GLU A 312 4.37 -10.66 0.88
CA GLU A 312 2.99 -11.09 1.07
C GLU A 312 2.05 -10.29 0.16
N ASN A 313 0.86 -10.85 -0.06
CA ASN A 313 -0.19 -10.14 -0.79
C ASN A 313 -0.59 -8.84 -0.07
N ILE A 314 -0.82 -7.80 -0.85
CA ILE A 314 -1.21 -6.46 -0.41
C ILE A 314 -2.69 -6.27 -0.69
N GLN A 315 -3.33 -5.43 0.10
CA GLN A 315 -4.72 -5.05 -0.11
C GLN A 315 -4.83 -4.21 -1.39
N GLU A 316 -5.69 -4.66 -2.30
CA GLU A 316 -5.99 -3.97 -3.55
C GLU A 316 -7.50 -3.86 -3.71
N MET A 317 -7.96 -2.71 -4.22
CA MET A 317 -9.36 -2.48 -4.58
C MET A 317 -9.50 -1.32 -5.57
N SER A 318 -10.67 -1.18 -6.20
CA SER A 318 -11.00 0.05 -6.91
C SER A 318 -11.41 1.15 -5.93
N PHE A 319 -11.21 2.41 -6.32
CA PHE A 319 -11.64 3.53 -5.49
C PHE A 319 -13.17 3.62 -5.40
N ASP A 320 -13.88 3.17 -6.44
CA ASP A 320 -15.33 3.07 -6.43
C ASP A 320 -15.80 2.07 -5.35
N LEU A 321 -15.20 0.87 -5.31
CA LEU A 321 -15.51 -0.12 -4.28
C LEU A 321 -15.19 0.38 -2.87
N PHE A 322 -14.09 1.12 -2.72
CA PHE A 322 -13.77 1.79 -1.46
C PHE A 322 -14.88 2.77 -1.07
N ALA A 323 -15.29 3.64 -2.00
CA ALA A 323 -16.34 4.62 -1.77
C ALA A 323 -17.69 3.96 -1.38
N TYR A 324 -18.08 2.90 -2.09
CA TYR A 324 -19.33 2.18 -1.80
C TYR A 324 -19.31 1.53 -0.40
N ARG A 325 -18.19 0.99 0.03
CA ARG A 325 -18.03 0.43 1.39
C ARG A 325 -18.18 1.50 2.46
N GLU A 326 -17.60 2.67 2.22
CA GLU A 326 -17.68 3.81 3.14
C GLU A 326 -19.10 4.43 3.20
N LEU A 327 -19.91 4.27 2.16
CA LEU A 327 -21.27 4.84 2.09
C LEU A 327 -22.38 3.86 2.49
N LYS A 328 -22.03 2.66 2.90
CA LYS A 328 -22.97 1.58 3.25
C LYS A 328 -23.96 1.94 4.36
N ASP A 329 -23.63 2.87 5.24
CA ASP A 329 -24.45 3.32 6.35
C ASP A 329 -25.52 4.35 5.95
N MET A 330 -25.44 4.90 4.72
CA MET A 330 -26.36 5.95 4.29
C MET A 330 -27.16 5.62 3.03
N ALA A 331 -26.70 4.70 2.18
CA ALA A 331 -27.43 4.22 1.02
C ALA A 331 -27.27 2.71 0.86
N ALA A 332 -28.34 2.03 0.49
CA ALA A 332 -28.36 0.58 0.30
C ALA A 332 -27.59 0.15 -0.95
N ASP A 333 -27.52 1.01 -1.97
CA ASP A 333 -26.86 0.74 -3.24
C ASP A 333 -26.23 2.01 -3.83
N CYS A 334 -25.23 1.82 -4.67
CA CYS A 334 -24.61 2.86 -5.48
C CYS A 334 -24.58 2.40 -6.95
N GLU A 335 -24.87 3.31 -7.88
CA GLU A 335 -24.70 3.05 -9.32
C GLU A 335 -23.20 2.85 -9.60
N ASP A 336 -22.85 1.80 -10.32
CA ASP A 336 -21.45 1.60 -10.71
C ASP A 336 -21.05 2.45 -11.93
N LYS A 337 -19.73 2.55 -12.17
CA LYS A 337 -19.18 3.34 -13.28
C LYS A 337 -19.66 2.85 -14.65
N TYR A 338 -19.83 1.55 -14.82
CA TYR A 338 -20.24 0.96 -16.10
C TYR A 338 -21.72 1.18 -16.36
N ASP A 339 -22.58 1.02 -15.37
CA ASP A 339 -24.01 1.34 -15.44
C ASP A 339 -24.23 2.81 -15.79
N HIS A 340 -23.46 3.70 -15.15
CA HIS A 340 -23.47 5.13 -15.44
C HIS A 340 -23.08 5.42 -16.89
N LEU A 341 -21.98 4.85 -17.37
CA LEU A 341 -21.52 5.03 -18.75
C LEU A 341 -22.55 4.47 -19.75
N GLU A 342 -23.11 3.28 -19.49
CA GLU A 342 -24.13 2.67 -20.34
C GLU A 342 -25.39 3.54 -20.41
N ARG A 343 -25.82 4.12 -19.29
CA ARG A 343 -26.96 5.04 -19.23
C ARG A 343 -26.71 6.30 -20.07
N ILE A 344 -25.55 6.94 -19.92
CA ILE A 344 -25.19 8.14 -20.71
C ILE A 344 -25.05 7.82 -22.20
N MET A 345 -24.58 6.63 -22.56
CA MET A 345 -24.44 6.22 -23.97
C MET A 345 -25.79 5.90 -24.61
N LYS A 346 -26.71 5.26 -23.88
CA LYS A 346 -28.06 4.92 -24.37
C LYS A 346 -28.96 6.16 -24.50
N PHE A 347 -28.83 7.09 -23.58
CA PHE A 347 -29.64 8.30 -23.50
C PHE A 347 -28.76 9.55 -23.38
N PRO A 348 -28.08 9.97 -24.47
CA PRO A 348 -27.14 11.07 -24.40
C PRO A 348 -27.86 12.40 -24.10
N SER A 349 -27.70 12.89 -22.88
CA SER A 349 -28.18 14.21 -22.43
C SER A 349 -26.99 15.13 -22.21
N ALA A 350 -27.00 16.30 -22.85
CA ALA A 350 -25.97 17.32 -22.61
C ALA A 350 -26.04 17.84 -21.16
N GLN A 351 -27.24 17.92 -20.59
CA GLN A 351 -27.47 18.38 -19.24
C GLN A 351 -26.91 17.39 -18.19
N GLU A 352 -27.11 16.07 -18.38
CA GLU A 352 -26.54 15.05 -17.49
C GLU A 352 -25.01 15.04 -17.53
N LYS A 353 -24.43 15.19 -18.71
CA LYS A 353 -22.97 15.27 -18.84
C LYS A 353 -22.38 16.49 -18.13
N GLU A 354 -23.05 17.63 -18.23
CA GLU A 354 -22.61 18.85 -17.57
C GLU A 354 -22.79 18.76 -16.05
N ARG A 355 -23.89 18.17 -15.57
CA ARG A 355 -24.14 17.92 -14.15
C ARG A 355 -23.07 16.98 -13.57
N PHE A 356 -22.75 15.87 -14.25
CA PHE A 356 -21.67 14.97 -13.85
C PHE A 356 -20.34 15.71 -13.77
N ARG A 357 -19.98 16.46 -14.82
CA ARG A 357 -18.74 17.22 -14.86
C ARG A 357 -18.64 18.23 -13.72
N MET A 358 -19.72 18.94 -13.46
CA MET A 358 -19.80 19.93 -12.38
C MET A 358 -19.61 19.27 -11.01
N LYS A 359 -20.31 18.18 -10.73
CA LYS A 359 -20.22 17.46 -9.44
C LYS A 359 -18.84 16.85 -9.17
N GLN A 360 -18.00 16.68 -10.21
CA GLN A 360 -16.62 16.18 -10.10
C GLN A 360 -15.56 17.29 -10.10
N SER A 361 -15.96 18.56 -10.14
CA SER A 361 -15.07 19.72 -10.31
C SER A 361 -14.60 20.34 -8.99
N GLU A 362 -13.62 21.24 -9.10
CA GLU A 362 -13.14 22.08 -7.99
C GLU A 362 -14.25 23.02 -7.48
N GLU A 363 -15.08 23.55 -8.40
CA GLU A 363 -16.18 24.41 -8.04
C GLU A 363 -17.18 23.70 -7.11
N PHE A 364 -17.48 22.44 -7.37
CA PHE A 364 -18.41 21.68 -6.53
C PHE A 364 -17.83 21.39 -5.13
N VAL A 365 -16.54 21.13 -5.04
CA VAL A 365 -15.84 21.09 -3.73
C VAL A 365 -16.01 22.41 -3.00
N GLY A 366 -15.87 23.54 -3.70
CA GLY A 366 -16.10 24.87 -3.13
C GLY A 366 -17.53 25.09 -2.66
N LEU A 367 -18.54 24.56 -3.37
CA LEU A 367 -19.94 24.60 -2.95
C LEU A 367 -20.17 23.79 -1.67
N ILE A 368 -19.60 22.58 -1.56
CA ILE A 368 -19.69 21.77 -0.34
C ILE A 368 -19.06 22.52 0.85
N GLU A 369 -17.86 23.11 0.67
CA GLU A 369 -17.21 23.88 1.72
C GLU A 369 -18.02 25.12 2.14
N GLY A 370 -18.60 25.84 1.16
CA GLY A 370 -19.50 26.97 1.42
C GLY A 370 -20.75 26.55 2.19
N PHE A 371 -21.36 25.43 1.82
CA PHE A 371 -22.51 24.86 2.53
C PHE A 371 -22.14 24.48 3.97
N LEU A 372 -21.01 23.79 4.16
CA LEU A 372 -20.56 23.39 5.51
C LEU A 372 -20.35 24.59 6.44
N ALA A 373 -19.91 25.73 5.91
CA ALA A 373 -19.75 26.95 6.70
C ALA A 373 -21.07 27.56 7.22
N THR A 374 -22.20 27.27 6.52
CA THR A 374 -23.54 27.75 6.92
C THR A 374 -24.37 26.68 7.62
N LEU A 375 -23.99 25.41 7.49
CA LEU A 375 -24.71 24.27 8.05
C LEU A 375 -24.74 24.29 9.59
N GLU A 376 -23.70 24.79 10.22
CA GLU A 376 -23.56 24.82 11.69
C GLU A 376 -24.78 25.47 12.36
N ASP A 377 -25.30 26.57 11.79
CA ASP A 377 -26.44 27.32 12.35
C ASP A 377 -27.80 26.61 12.14
N ARG A 378 -27.89 25.73 11.14
CA ARG A 378 -29.13 25.01 10.79
C ARG A 378 -29.23 23.63 11.44
N LEU A 379 -28.09 23.04 11.80
CA LEU A 379 -28.01 21.63 12.16
C LEU A 379 -28.33 21.36 13.62
N ILE A 380 -28.18 22.34 14.51
CA ILE A 380 -28.26 22.15 15.96
C ILE A 380 -29.39 23.01 16.56
N ASP A 381 -30.24 22.37 17.37
CA ASP A 381 -31.26 23.01 18.23
C ASP A 381 -30.81 22.84 19.69
N PHE A 382 -30.05 23.80 20.20
CA PHE A 382 -29.49 23.73 21.53
C PHE A 382 -30.57 23.75 22.62
N LYS A 383 -30.45 22.89 23.63
CA LYS A 383 -31.36 22.79 24.77
C LYS A 383 -30.59 22.52 26.05
N GLU A 384 -30.92 23.18 27.16
CA GLU A 384 -30.34 22.94 28.47
C GLU A 384 -30.30 21.44 28.78
N ILE A 385 -29.16 20.94 29.22
CA ILE A 385 -28.97 19.58 29.72
C ILE A 385 -28.99 19.60 31.23
N SER A 386 -29.81 18.73 31.83
CA SER A 386 -29.77 18.48 33.25
C SER A 386 -29.66 16.97 33.53
N PHE A 387 -28.78 16.62 34.47
CA PHE A 387 -28.54 15.24 34.86
C PHE A 387 -28.11 15.17 36.33
N ARG A 388 -28.91 14.49 37.20
CA ARG A 388 -28.64 14.25 38.62
C ARG A 388 -28.15 15.48 39.40
N GLY A 389 -28.73 16.64 39.09
CA GLY A 389 -28.44 17.90 39.79
C GLY A 389 -27.30 18.72 39.17
N MET A 390 -26.60 18.20 38.18
CA MET A 390 -25.70 18.97 37.35
C MET A 390 -26.45 19.51 36.12
N LYS A 391 -26.14 20.74 35.73
CA LYS A 391 -26.76 21.40 34.58
C LYS A 391 -25.71 22.02 33.70
N MET A 392 -25.96 22.01 32.37
CA MET A 392 -25.23 22.80 31.39
C MET A 392 -26.26 23.64 30.64
N SER A 393 -26.12 24.95 30.69
CA SER A 393 -27.02 25.87 30.04
C SER A 393 -26.86 25.86 28.53
N GLU A 394 -27.86 26.35 27.82
CA GLU A 394 -27.77 26.53 26.37
C GLU A 394 -26.57 27.38 25.96
N GLU A 395 -26.31 28.48 26.67
CA GLU A 395 -25.17 29.36 26.40
C GLU A 395 -23.82 28.64 26.59
N GLU A 396 -23.70 27.77 27.59
CA GLU A 396 -22.52 26.94 27.79
C GLU A 396 -22.34 25.89 26.69
N LEU A 397 -23.43 25.25 26.25
CA LEU A 397 -23.42 24.32 25.13
C LEU A 397 -22.96 25.00 23.84
N ILE A 398 -23.54 26.16 23.51
CA ILE A 398 -23.15 26.99 22.36
C ILE A 398 -21.65 27.34 22.42
N ARG A 399 -21.18 27.81 23.59
CA ARG A 399 -19.76 28.14 23.78
C ARG A 399 -18.84 26.94 23.60
N MET A 400 -19.23 25.76 24.15
CA MET A 400 -18.46 24.53 23.99
C MET A 400 -18.42 24.08 22.54
N PHE A 401 -19.57 24.06 21.88
CA PHE A 401 -19.72 23.57 20.53
C PHE A 401 -18.96 24.43 19.48
N TYR A 402 -19.13 25.76 19.55
CA TYR A 402 -18.55 26.66 18.53
C TYR A 402 -17.12 27.11 18.81
N PHE A 403 -16.68 27.13 20.07
CA PHE A 403 -15.36 27.66 20.40
C PHE A 403 -14.41 26.61 20.96
N LYS A 404 -14.83 25.78 21.91
CA LYS A 404 -13.91 24.82 22.56
C LYS A 404 -13.63 23.64 21.66
N PHE A 405 -14.65 23.13 20.98
CA PHE A 405 -14.57 21.93 20.12
C PHE A 405 -14.67 22.25 18.62
N GLN A 406 -14.35 23.48 18.21
CA GLN A 406 -14.44 23.92 16.81
C GLN A 406 -13.62 23.05 15.83
N ASP A 407 -12.52 22.48 16.28
CA ASP A 407 -11.66 21.61 15.46
C ASP A 407 -12.18 20.17 15.36
N THR A 408 -13.21 19.82 16.13
CA THR A 408 -13.88 18.54 16.04
C THR A 408 -14.89 18.54 14.90
N PRO A 409 -14.96 17.47 14.08
CA PRO A 409 -15.93 17.35 13.01
C PRO A 409 -17.37 17.57 13.50
N LEU A 410 -18.20 18.25 12.70
CA LEU A 410 -19.47 18.80 13.12
C LEU A 410 -20.42 17.77 13.76
N LEU A 411 -20.59 16.60 13.14
CA LEU A 411 -21.44 15.52 13.67
C LEU A 411 -20.84 14.74 14.85
N SER A 412 -19.54 14.92 15.13
CA SER A 412 -18.86 14.33 16.28
C SER A 412 -18.69 15.33 17.43
N ARG A 413 -18.96 16.61 17.19
CA ARG A 413 -18.68 17.70 18.11
C ARG A 413 -19.52 17.64 19.39
N MET A 414 -20.79 17.25 19.27
CA MET A 414 -21.70 17.10 20.41
C MET A 414 -21.27 15.93 21.34
N ASN A 415 -20.70 14.87 20.79
CA ASN A 415 -20.15 13.77 21.59
C ASN A 415 -18.97 14.26 22.45
N ALA A 416 -18.11 15.14 21.90
CA ALA A 416 -17.03 15.73 22.66
C ALA A 416 -17.54 16.65 23.79
N VAL A 417 -18.64 17.37 23.56
CA VAL A 417 -19.32 18.16 24.60
C VAL A 417 -19.91 17.27 25.68
N MET A 418 -20.55 16.15 25.29
CA MET A 418 -21.06 15.15 26.23
C MET A 418 -19.95 14.52 27.07
N ASP A 419 -18.86 14.10 26.45
CA ASP A 419 -17.74 13.52 27.19
C ASP A 419 -17.13 14.51 28.20
N TYR A 420 -17.05 15.79 27.82
CA TYR A 420 -16.66 16.86 28.75
C TYR A 420 -17.65 16.98 29.93
N PHE A 421 -18.97 16.92 29.66
CA PHE A 421 -20.00 16.97 30.72
C PHE A 421 -19.89 15.77 31.64
N ILE A 422 -19.66 14.57 31.11
CA ILE A 422 -19.49 13.33 31.89
C ILE A 422 -18.24 13.43 32.77
N ASP A 423 -17.11 13.82 32.22
CA ASP A 423 -15.85 13.99 32.95
C ASP A 423 -16.01 14.98 34.14
N ALA A 424 -16.66 16.11 33.87
CA ALA A 424 -16.97 17.08 34.93
C ALA A 424 -17.87 16.51 36.01
N TYR A 425 -18.90 15.72 35.66
CA TYR A 425 -19.79 15.04 36.59
C TYR A 425 -19.03 14.02 37.47
N GLU A 426 -18.24 13.14 36.83
CA GLU A 426 -17.46 12.10 37.51
C GLU A 426 -16.43 12.71 38.49
N THR A 427 -15.76 13.80 38.04
CA THR A 427 -14.83 14.56 38.88
C THR A 427 -15.51 15.15 40.11
N LEU A 428 -16.70 15.73 39.96
CA LEU A 428 -17.45 16.33 41.09
C LEU A 428 -18.04 15.30 42.06
N LYS A 429 -18.41 14.12 41.56
CA LYS A 429 -19.06 13.06 42.33
C LYS A 429 -18.10 12.01 42.89
N GLY A 430 -16.90 11.91 42.33
CA GLY A 430 -15.89 10.90 42.68
C GLY A 430 -16.30 9.46 42.32
N SER A 431 -17.20 9.29 41.37
CA SER A 431 -17.68 7.99 40.89
C SER A 431 -17.98 8.02 39.40
N ASN A 432 -17.68 6.92 38.71
CA ASN A 432 -17.97 6.78 37.29
C ASN A 432 -19.47 6.70 37.04
N ILE A 433 -19.88 7.14 35.87
CA ILE A 433 -21.26 7.03 35.38
C ILE A 433 -21.53 5.58 34.92
N SER A 434 -22.78 5.12 35.09
CA SER A 434 -23.20 3.80 34.55
C SER A 434 -23.40 3.84 33.05
N ASP A 435 -23.32 2.66 32.41
CA ASP A 435 -23.56 2.56 30.93
C ASP A 435 -24.97 3.02 30.58
N ASP A 436 -25.99 2.69 31.34
CA ASP A 436 -27.38 3.14 31.14
C ASP A 436 -27.50 4.67 31.19
N ASP A 437 -26.83 5.30 32.15
CA ASP A 437 -26.81 6.76 32.31
C ASP A 437 -26.05 7.42 31.12
N ARG A 438 -25.00 6.77 30.66
CA ARG A 438 -24.25 7.23 29.48
C ARG A 438 -25.11 7.17 28.23
N GLU A 439 -25.85 6.10 28.02
CA GLU A 439 -26.82 6.00 26.90
C GLU A 439 -27.92 7.06 26.99
N LEU A 440 -28.46 7.31 28.18
CA LEU A 440 -29.44 8.36 28.42
C LEU A 440 -28.89 9.75 28.02
N LEU A 441 -27.65 10.06 28.45
CA LEU A 441 -27.00 11.32 28.08
C LEU A 441 -26.75 11.39 26.60
N ASN A 442 -26.25 10.32 25.98
CA ASN A 442 -26.02 10.27 24.54
C ASN A 442 -27.31 10.59 23.77
N SER A 443 -28.44 9.97 24.16
CA SER A 443 -29.74 10.27 23.54
C SER A 443 -30.17 11.73 23.71
N LYS A 444 -29.91 12.36 24.86
CA LYS A 444 -30.23 13.76 25.11
C LYS A 444 -29.38 14.70 24.26
N PHE A 445 -28.07 14.48 24.18
CA PHE A 445 -27.17 15.30 23.38
C PHE A 445 -27.43 15.09 21.88
N ASP A 446 -27.66 13.86 21.44
CA ASP A 446 -28.00 13.55 20.04
C ASP A 446 -29.33 14.18 19.59
N SER A 447 -30.30 14.30 20.50
CA SER A 447 -31.60 14.93 20.20
C SER A 447 -31.52 16.42 19.87
N MET A 448 -30.38 17.07 20.07
CA MET A 448 -30.14 18.45 19.65
C MET A 448 -29.79 18.55 18.17
N TYR A 449 -29.31 17.46 17.53
CA TYR A 449 -29.16 17.47 16.08
C TYR A 449 -30.54 17.41 15.39
N VAL A 450 -30.80 18.33 14.49
CA VAL A 450 -32.00 18.30 13.64
C VAL A 450 -31.99 17.04 12.78
N THR A 451 -30.85 16.68 12.25
CA THR A 451 -30.58 15.40 11.60
C THR A 451 -29.09 15.05 11.66
N LYS A 452 -28.77 13.76 11.70
CA LYS A 452 -27.42 13.21 11.51
C LYS A 452 -27.31 12.42 10.21
N ASP A 453 -28.42 12.31 9.46
CA ASP A 453 -28.48 11.59 8.19
C ASP A 453 -27.81 12.41 7.09
N ILE A 454 -26.64 11.96 6.66
CA ILE A 454 -25.85 12.63 5.63
C ILE A 454 -26.58 12.71 4.29
N TYR A 455 -27.43 11.73 3.98
CA TYR A 455 -28.27 11.74 2.80
C TYR A 455 -29.23 12.95 2.81
N THR A 456 -29.86 13.21 3.94
CA THR A 456 -30.71 14.38 4.15
C THR A 456 -29.91 15.69 4.11
N ILE A 457 -28.73 15.72 4.73
CA ILE A 457 -27.86 16.91 4.73
C ILE A 457 -27.39 17.23 3.31
N TYR A 458 -27.05 16.21 2.51
CA TYR A 458 -26.70 16.39 1.11
C TYR A 458 -27.87 16.95 0.28
N ASN A 459 -29.09 16.48 0.53
CA ASN A 459 -30.31 17.04 -0.10
C ASN A 459 -30.51 18.51 0.25
N TRP A 460 -30.25 18.93 1.49
CA TRP A 460 -30.30 20.37 1.86
C TRP A 460 -29.31 21.19 1.03
N MET A 461 -28.10 20.66 0.83
CA MET A 461 -27.09 21.33 0.00
C MET A 461 -27.54 21.42 -1.46
N LEU A 462 -28.07 20.34 -2.02
CA LEU A 462 -28.58 20.34 -3.40
C LEU A 462 -29.70 21.36 -3.57
N GLU A 463 -30.63 21.45 -2.61
CA GLU A 463 -31.71 22.44 -2.59
C GLU A 463 -31.17 23.87 -2.53
N ASP A 464 -30.28 24.17 -1.62
CA ASP A 464 -29.71 25.50 -1.40
C ASP A 464 -29.00 26.04 -2.66
N TYR A 465 -28.45 25.17 -3.49
CA TYR A 465 -27.74 25.52 -4.73
C TYR A 465 -28.57 25.25 -6.00
N GLY A 466 -29.85 24.86 -5.87
CA GLY A 466 -30.78 24.67 -6.98
C GLY A 466 -30.52 23.44 -7.85
N TYR A 467 -29.88 22.40 -7.28
CA TYR A 467 -29.74 21.11 -7.91
C TYR A 467 -30.93 20.19 -7.62
N ASP A 468 -31.15 19.21 -8.50
CA ASP A 468 -32.15 18.16 -8.28
C ASP A 468 -31.78 17.36 -7.01
N GLN A 469 -32.75 17.26 -6.09
CA GLN A 469 -32.60 16.49 -4.86
C GLN A 469 -32.60 14.97 -5.14
N LEU A 470 -31.92 14.22 -4.29
CA LEU A 470 -32.03 12.76 -4.27
C LEU A 470 -33.45 12.37 -3.80
N PRO A 471 -34.01 11.24 -4.27
CA PRO A 471 -35.35 10.79 -3.86
C PRO A 471 -35.51 10.65 -2.35
N ASP A 472 -36.59 11.17 -1.79
CA ASP A 472 -36.94 10.95 -0.38
C ASP A 472 -37.58 9.56 -0.22
N VAL A 473 -36.74 8.59 0.09
CA VAL A 473 -37.10 7.17 0.24
C VAL A 473 -36.42 6.55 1.45
N PRO A 474 -37.01 5.47 2.04
CA PRO A 474 -36.39 4.72 3.11
C PRO A 474 -35.02 4.19 2.69
N TYR A 475 -34.13 3.95 3.69
CA TYR A 475 -32.75 3.49 3.49
C TYR A 475 -32.63 2.32 2.50
N GLU A 476 -33.49 1.31 2.57
CA GLU A 476 -33.48 0.11 1.74
C GLU A 476 -33.71 0.38 0.25
N ARG A 477 -34.21 1.57 -0.09
CA ARG A 477 -34.46 2.02 -1.45
C ARG A 477 -33.54 3.15 -1.90
N ARG A 478 -32.65 3.63 -1.01
CA ARG A 478 -31.68 4.66 -1.36
C ARG A 478 -30.63 4.08 -2.28
N LYS A 479 -30.57 4.62 -3.49
CA LYS A 479 -29.52 4.34 -4.48
C LYS A 479 -28.88 5.65 -4.90
N LEU A 480 -27.58 5.79 -4.63
CA LEU A 480 -26.80 6.93 -5.12
C LEU A 480 -26.47 6.75 -6.59
N GLN A 481 -26.68 7.80 -7.39
CA GLN A 481 -26.13 7.84 -8.74
C GLN A 481 -24.61 8.01 -8.68
N TYR A 482 -23.90 7.50 -9.68
CA TYR A 482 -22.43 7.55 -9.71
C TYR A 482 -21.87 8.96 -9.54
N GLU A 483 -22.57 9.97 -10.08
CA GLU A 483 -22.20 11.38 -9.98
C GLU A 483 -22.23 11.92 -8.55
N ASP A 484 -23.02 11.31 -7.65
CA ASP A 484 -23.21 11.74 -6.26
C ASP A 484 -22.31 10.97 -5.26
N VAL A 485 -21.76 9.83 -5.66
CA VAL A 485 -20.97 8.96 -4.78
C VAL A 485 -19.82 9.71 -4.12
N PHE A 486 -18.98 10.39 -4.92
CA PHE A 486 -17.80 11.08 -4.39
C PHE A 486 -18.15 12.40 -3.67
N PRO A 487 -19.07 13.25 -4.16
CA PRO A 487 -19.54 14.40 -3.41
C PRO A 487 -20.07 14.05 -2.02
N VAL A 488 -20.91 13.02 -1.95
CA VAL A 488 -21.45 12.54 -0.68
C VAL A 488 -20.37 11.95 0.23
N LEU A 489 -19.44 11.19 -0.31
CA LEU A 489 -18.29 10.68 0.43
C LEU A 489 -17.45 11.83 1.00
N TYR A 490 -17.19 12.85 0.21
CA TYR A 490 -16.46 14.04 0.67
C TYR A 490 -17.19 14.74 1.82
N LEU A 491 -18.51 14.99 1.65
CA LEU A 491 -19.36 15.58 2.68
C LEU A 491 -19.33 14.75 3.98
N LYS A 492 -19.46 13.42 3.87
CA LYS A 492 -19.37 12.50 5.02
C LYS A 492 -18.09 12.69 5.81
N TYR A 493 -16.95 12.73 5.13
CA TYR A 493 -15.66 12.90 5.81
C TYR A 493 -15.48 14.27 6.45
N ARG A 494 -16.04 15.29 5.86
CA ARG A 494 -16.04 16.63 6.45
C ARG A 494 -16.92 16.71 7.70
N LEU A 495 -18.03 15.99 7.73
CA LEU A 495 -19.01 16.01 8.84
C LEU A 495 -18.63 15.10 10.00
N LEU A 496 -18.13 13.90 9.71
CA LEU A 496 -17.83 12.89 10.74
C LEU A 496 -16.34 12.86 11.13
N GLY A 497 -15.49 13.45 10.31
CA GLY A 497 -14.04 13.33 10.43
C GLY A 497 -13.48 12.13 9.69
N LYS A 498 -12.16 12.03 9.70
CA LYS A 498 -11.44 11.00 8.95
C LYS A 498 -11.75 9.63 9.54
N SER A 499 -12.24 8.72 8.71
CA SER A 499 -12.29 7.32 9.07
C SER A 499 -10.87 6.76 9.28
N SER A 500 -10.77 5.66 9.98
CA SER A 500 -9.56 5.07 10.55
C SER A 500 -8.49 4.57 9.56
N GLN A 501 -8.32 5.20 8.40
CA GLN A 501 -7.28 4.84 7.41
C GLN A 501 -5.84 5.19 7.87
N LYS A 502 -5.66 5.51 9.15
CA LYS A 502 -4.34 5.77 9.78
C LYS A 502 -3.39 4.57 9.70
N GLU A 503 -3.92 3.37 9.49
CA GLU A 503 -3.14 2.16 9.33
C GLU A 503 -2.42 2.09 7.98
N ILE A 504 -2.95 2.75 6.95
CA ILE A 504 -2.32 2.81 5.63
C ILE A 504 -1.16 3.82 5.67
N LYS A 505 0.05 3.32 5.47
CA LYS A 505 1.31 4.08 5.47
C LYS A 505 1.83 4.36 4.07
N HIS A 506 1.39 3.58 3.10
CA HIS A 506 1.75 3.74 1.70
C HIS A 506 0.56 3.46 0.79
N LEU A 507 0.24 4.42 -0.06
CA LEU A 507 -0.84 4.34 -1.05
C LEU A 507 -0.24 4.31 -2.45
N VAL A 508 -0.68 3.40 -3.28
CA VAL A 508 -0.34 3.35 -4.71
C VAL A 508 -1.61 3.53 -5.52
N ILE A 509 -1.58 4.44 -6.48
CA ILE A 509 -2.70 4.74 -7.36
C ILE A 509 -2.29 4.41 -8.79
N ASP A 510 -2.93 3.41 -9.37
CA ASP A 510 -2.75 3.07 -10.79
C ASP A 510 -3.74 3.84 -11.66
N GLU A 511 -3.35 4.14 -12.91
CA GLU A 511 -4.14 4.91 -13.88
C GLU A 511 -4.67 6.25 -13.30
N MET A 512 -3.80 6.94 -12.56
CA MET A 512 -4.17 8.16 -11.83
C MET A 512 -4.83 9.23 -12.70
N GLN A 513 -4.58 9.25 -14.00
CA GLN A 513 -5.19 10.24 -14.93
C GLN A 513 -6.71 10.06 -15.09
N ASP A 514 -7.27 8.93 -14.67
CA ASP A 514 -8.71 8.65 -14.76
C ASP A 514 -9.51 9.20 -13.58
N TYR A 515 -8.83 9.72 -12.56
CA TYR A 515 -9.47 10.27 -11.37
C TYR A 515 -9.91 11.72 -11.56
N SER A 516 -11.07 12.06 -11.02
CA SER A 516 -11.59 13.43 -11.00
C SER A 516 -10.92 14.30 -9.94
N TYR A 517 -11.11 15.63 -10.00
CA TYR A 517 -10.64 16.54 -8.98
C TYR A 517 -11.22 16.21 -7.59
N MET A 518 -12.53 15.93 -7.53
CA MET A 518 -13.20 15.50 -6.30
C MET A 518 -12.54 14.27 -5.68
N GLN A 519 -12.24 13.27 -6.50
CA GLN A 519 -11.56 12.04 -6.04
C GLN A 519 -10.17 12.32 -5.48
N TYR A 520 -9.39 13.21 -6.12
CA TYR A 520 -8.08 13.62 -5.59
C TYR A 520 -8.18 14.31 -4.24
N VAL A 521 -9.12 15.23 -4.08
CA VAL A 521 -9.34 15.93 -2.80
C VAL A 521 -9.70 14.94 -1.69
N ILE A 522 -10.51 13.94 -2.00
CA ILE A 522 -10.86 12.88 -1.04
C ILE A 522 -9.60 12.08 -0.65
N LEU A 523 -8.82 11.63 -1.63
CA LEU A 523 -7.59 10.85 -1.39
C LEU A 523 -6.57 11.63 -0.54
N GLU A 524 -6.33 12.90 -0.84
CA GLU A 524 -5.43 13.75 -0.08
C GLU A 524 -5.89 13.94 1.38
N ASN A 525 -7.20 14.02 1.58
CA ASN A 525 -7.76 14.18 2.92
C ASN A 525 -7.77 12.89 3.73
N LEU A 526 -7.98 11.72 3.08
CA LEU A 526 -8.05 10.42 3.76
C LEU A 526 -6.68 9.84 4.09
N PHE A 527 -5.76 9.92 3.14
CA PHE A 527 -4.47 9.25 3.22
C PHE A 527 -3.35 10.26 3.46
N GLN A 528 -2.99 10.48 4.72
CA GLN A 528 -1.84 11.31 5.10
C GLN A 528 -0.53 10.48 5.08
N CYS A 529 -0.40 9.57 4.13
CA CYS A 529 0.72 8.66 3.99
C CYS A 529 1.60 9.00 2.78
N ARG A 530 2.58 8.15 2.49
CA ARG A 530 3.35 8.22 1.23
C ARG A 530 2.50 7.70 0.08
N MET A 531 2.60 8.36 -1.09
CA MET A 531 1.89 8.00 -2.31
C MET A 531 2.85 7.79 -3.48
#